data_f807ebe2e5ba114cd9447afdd1bef4dd
#
_entry.id   f807ebe2e5ba114cd9447afdd1bef4dd
#
_cell.length_a   1.000
_cell.length_b   1.000
_cell.length_c   1.000
_cell.angle_alpha   90.00
_cell.angle_beta   90.00
_cell.angle_gamma   90.00
#
_symmetry.space_group_name_H-M   'P 1'
#
loop_
_entity.id
_entity.type
_entity.pdbx_description
1 polymer ?
#
loop_
_entity_poly.entity_id
_entity_poly.type
_entity_poly.pdbx_seq_one_letter_code
_entity_poly.pdbx_strand_id
1 'polypeptide(L)'
;LQLLEKVSILSFFSLSENVHWYDYLNDVLDIVVVTYVIYKLMMIVRGTKAVQLIKGISIILVSWFLSGFFGLKTLQFLLNQVITYGLLGIIIIFQPELRRGLEHLGRTSNLFGRTSTSDEDKQRQMIEAIVSSAQYMSKRRIGALIAIERDTGLNEYVETGIRMDSHITSQLIINLFIPNTPLHDGAMIIQDGKIAAAACYLPLSESPHIDKALGTRHRAAIGVSEVTDSVTLTVSEETGAVSLAIAGRLYRELDEEALRNKLIQELVIEEKETTLSFFNKKGGDK
;
A
#
# COMPACT_ATOMS: atom_id res chain seq x y z
N LEU A 1 9.14 22.00 -30.44
CA LEU A 1 9.49 23.39 -30.04
C LEU A 1 8.32 24.37 -30.21
N GLN A 2 7.43 24.20 -31.19
CA GLN A 2 6.27 25.08 -31.43
C GLN A 2 5.11 24.91 -30.44
N LEU A 3 5.06 23.84 -29.63
CA LEU A 3 4.03 23.64 -28.60
C LEU A 3 4.40 24.27 -27.25
N LEU A 4 5.66 24.54 -26.99
CA LEU A 4 6.13 25.21 -25.76
C LEU A 4 6.04 26.75 -25.83
N GLU A 5 5.93 27.31 -27.01
CA GLU A 5 5.83 28.75 -27.21
C GLU A 5 4.40 29.32 -26.94
N LYS A 6 3.40 28.45 -26.84
CA LYS A 6 1.99 28.83 -26.56
C LYS A 6 1.59 28.81 -25.09
N VAL A 7 2.46 28.39 -24.21
CA VAL A 7 2.25 28.50 -22.75
C VAL A 7 3.13 29.65 -22.23
N SER A 8 2.92 30.81 -22.77
CA SER A 8 3.45 32.05 -22.21
C SER A 8 2.66 32.35 -20.92
N ILE A 9 3.37 32.33 -19.79
CA ILE A 9 2.83 32.77 -18.49
C ILE A 9 2.22 34.19 -18.59
N LEU A 10 2.60 34.98 -19.59
CA LEU A 10 2.07 36.30 -19.89
C LEU A 10 0.69 36.29 -20.54
N SER A 11 0.24 35.20 -21.17
CA SER A 11 -1.13 35.10 -21.68
C SER A 11 -2.15 34.81 -20.56
N PHE A 12 -1.71 34.40 -19.41
CA PHE A 12 -2.55 34.20 -18.21
C PHE A 12 -2.94 35.55 -17.56
N PHE A 13 -2.19 36.60 -17.85
CA PHE A 13 -2.44 37.98 -17.34
C PHE A 13 -3.02 38.94 -18.37
N SER A 14 -3.46 38.49 -19.55
CA SER A 14 -4.25 39.32 -20.43
C SER A 14 -5.65 39.46 -19.85
N LEU A 15 -5.83 40.48 -19.06
CA LEU A 15 -7.12 40.98 -18.57
C LEU A 15 -8.00 41.32 -19.79
N SER A 16 -8.86 40.39 -20.15
CA SER A 16 -9.96 40.62 -21.09
C SER A 16 -10.97 41.56 -20.42
N GLU A 17 -11.34 42.61 -21.10
CA GLU A 17 -12.20 43.75 -20.64
C GLU A 17 -13.66 43.37 -20.28
N ASN A 18 -14.02 42.09 -20.19
CA ASN A 18 -15.34 41.62 -19.76
C ASN A 18 -15.23 40.51 -18.72
N VAL A 19 -14.57 40.81 -17.59
CA VAL A 19 -14.48 39.86 -16.48
C VAL A 19 -15.79 39.90 -15.70
N HIS A 20 -16.58 38.84 -15.80
CA HIS A 20 -17.78 38.65 -14.98
C HIS A 20 -17.33 38.13 -13.58
N TRP A 21 -18.02 38.53 -12.52
CA TRP A 21 -17.73 38.15 -11.15
C TRP A 21 -17.66 36.59 -10.94
N TYR A 22 -18.28 35.81 -11.81
CA TYR A 22 -18.20 34.35 -11.86
C TYR A 22 -16.79 33.84 -12.22
N ASP A 23 -16.02 34.59 -13.01
CA ASP A 23 -14.67 34.19 -13.42
C ASP A 23 -13.73 34.25 -12.22
N TYR A 24 -13.87 35.26 -11.34
CA TYR A 24 -13.13 35.34 -10.09
C TYR A 24 -13.45 34.19 -9.12
N LEU A 25 -14.72 33.75 -9.07
CA LEU A 25 -15.13 32.61 -8.26
C LEU A 25 -14.49 31.29 -8.78
N ASN A 26 -14.46 31.12 -10.09
CA ASN A 26 -13.83 29.95 -10.72
C ASN A 26 -12.32 29.96 -10.50
N ASP A 27 -11.64 31.10 -10.65
CA ASP A 27 -10.22 31.25 -10.42
C ASP A 27 -9.84 30.95 -8.95
N VAL A 28 -10.62 31.47 -8.00
CA VAL A 28 -10.42 31.18 -6.56
C VAL A 28 -10.64 29.70 -6.28
N LEU A 29 -11.67 29.10 -6.86
CA LEU A 29 -11.97 27.68 -6.68
C LEU A 29 -10.86 26.79 -7.28
N ASP A 30 -10.35 27.16 -8.46
CA ASP A 30 -9.23 26.47 -9.11
C ASP A 30 -7.97 26.53 -8.24
N ILE A 31 -7.61 27.71 -7.73
CA ILE A 31 -6.46 27.89 -6.83
C ILE A 31 -6.64 27.05 -5.55
N VAL A 32 -7.84 27.02 -4.96
CA VAL A 32 -8.12 26.22 -3.75
C VAL A 32 -7.98 24.73 -4.03
N VAL A 33 -8.55 24.25 -5.15
CA VAL A 33 -8.47 22.84 -5.55
C VAL A 33 -7.03 22.44 -5.81
N VAL A 34 -6.29 23.21 -6.60
CA VAL A 34 -4.87 22.95 -6.90
C VAL A 34 -4.04 22.95 -5.60
N THR A 35 -4.25 23.93 -4.72
CA THR A 35 -3.56 24.02 -3.43
C THR A 35 -3.86 22.80 -2.56
N TYR A 36 -5.12 22.37 -2.51
CA TYR A 36 -5.52 21.17 -1.76
C TYR A 36 -4.87 19.89 -2.32
N VAL A 37 -4.86 19.73 -3.65
CA VAL A 37 -4.22 18.58 -4.33
C VAL A 37 -2.72 18.57 -4.04
N ILE A 38 -2.03 19.70 -4.17
CA ILE A 38 -0.59 19.82 -3.88
C ILE A 38 -0.34 19.52 -2.40
N TYR A 39 -1.15 20.05 -1.49
CA TYR A 39 -1.03 19.79 -0.04
C TYR A 39 -1.18 18.31 0.27
N LYS A 40 -2.19 17.64 -0.28
CA LYS A 40 -2.40 16.19 -0.13
C LYS A 40 -1.24 15.38 -0.69
N LEU A 41 -0.75 15.76 -1.88
CA LEU A 41 0.39 15.11 -2.51
C LEU A 41 1.65 15.23 -1.63
N MET A 42 1.93 16.43 -1.11
CA MET A 42 3.06 16.66 -0.20
C MET A 42 2.94 15.88 1.12
N MET A 43 1.72 15.71 1.63
CA MET A 43 1.48 14.95 2.85
C MET A 43 1.76 13.45 2.65
N ILE A 44 1.40 12.88 1.49
CA ILE A 44 1.66 11.48 1.12
C ILE A 44 3.16 11.22 0.98
N VAL A 45 3.88 12.17 0.39
CA VAL A 45 5.33 12.07 0.15
C VAL A 45 6.15 12.30 1.43
N ARG A 46 5.59 12.99 2.45
CA ARG A 46 6.27 13.35 3.70
C ARG A 46 6.63 12.09 4.50
N GLY A 47 7.92 11.90 4.77
CA GLY A 47 8.44 10.75 5.51
C GLY A 47 8.96 9.60 4.64
N THR A 48 8.86 9.71 3.31
CA THR A 48 9.35 8.69 2.38
C THR A 48 10.74 9.05 1.81
N LYS A 49 11.43 8.06 1.23
CA LYS A 49 12.69 8.26 0.47
C LYS A 49 12.53 9.27 -0.69
N ALA A 50 11.30 9.47 -1.16
CA ALA A 50 10.96 10.45 -2.20
C ALA A 50 11.29 11.91 -1.82
N VAL A 51 11.17 12.30 -0.54
CA VAL A 51 11.56 13.64 -0.09
C VAL A 51 13.06 13.92 -0.30
N GLN A 52 13.90 12.93 -0.04
CA GLN A 52 15.34 13.05 -0.25
C GLN A 52 15.67 13.21 -1.73
N LEU A 53 14.97 12.47 -2.59
CA LEU A 53 15.13 12.57 -4.02
C LEU A 53 14.69 13.94 -4.56
N ILE A 54 13.53 14.45 -4.12
CA ILE A 54 13.03 15.79 -4.50
C ILE A 54 14.04 16.87 -4.11
N LYS A 55 14.64 16.78 -2.91
CA LYS A 55 15.71 17.69 -2.49
C LYS A 55 16.91 17.63 -3.42
N GLY A 56 17.37 16.42 -3.79
CA GLY A 56 18.47 16.23 -4.74
C GLY A 56 18.17 16.84 -6.10
N ILE A 57 16.99 16.59 -6.66
CA ILE A 57 16.56 17.16 -7.94
C ILE A 57 16.49 18.69 -7.85
N SER A 58 15.95 19.24 -6.76
CA SER A 58 15.86 20.70 -6.56
C SER A 58 17.24 21.37 -6.56
N ILE A 59 18.24 20.74 -5.94
CA ILE A 59 19.62 21.25 -5.96
C ILE A 59 20.18 21.29 -7.38
N ILE A 60 19.96 20.24 -8.17
CA ILE A 60 20.41 20.17 -9.57
C ILE A 60 19.75 21.27 -10.41
N LEU A 61 18.43 21.46 -10.27
CA LEU A 61 17.69 22.49 -11.00
C LEU A 61 18.13 23.91 -10.63
N VAL A 62 18.34 24.18 -9.34
CA VAL A 62 18.85 25.47 -8.86
C VAL A 62 20.26 25.72 -9.40
N SER A 63 21.14 24.71 -9.37
CA SER A 63 22.51 24.82 -9.91
C SER A 63 22.49 25.07 -11.42
N TRP A 64 21.58 24.41 -12.15
CA TRP A 64 21.39 24.63 -13.59
C TRP A 64 20.94 26.06 -13.89
N PHE A 65 19.97 26.57 -13.14
CA PHE A 65 19.49 27.95 -13.30
C PHE A 65 20.58 28.98 -13.00
N LEU A 66 21.30 28.81 -11.88
CA LEU A 66 22.44 29.69 -11.51
C LEU A 66 23.57 29.64 -12.54
N SER A 67 23.88 28.44 -13.05
CA SER A 67 24.90 28.29 -14.11
C SER A 67 24.55 29.10 -15.38
N GLY A 68 23.27 29.12 -15.75
CA GLY A 68 22.79 29.95 -16.85
C GLY A 68 22.92 31.45 -16.57
N PHE A 69 22.56 31.86 -15.34
CA PHE A 69 22.67 33.27 -14.93
C PHE A 69 24.09 33.80 -14.89
N PHE A 70 25.06 32.98 -14.43
CA PHE A 70 26.46 33.32 -14.37
C PHE A 70 27.21 33.04 -15.68
N GLY A 71 26.54 32.55 -16.71
CA GLY A 71 27.18 32.28 -18.04
C GLY A 71 28.19 31.13 -18.02
N LEU A 72 28.10 30.20 -17.08
CA LEU A 72 29.02 29.05 -16.92
C LEU A 72 28.68 27.95 -17.92
N LYS A 73 29.09 28.13 -19.19
CA LYS A 73 28.71 27.26 -20.33
C LYS A 73 29.06 25.79 -20.12
N THR A 74 30.24 25.50 -19.59
CA THR A 74 30.70 24.12 -19.37
C THR A 74 29.85 23.42 -18.30
N LEU A 75 29.60 24.11 -17.18
CA LEU A 75 28.76 23.58 -16.10
C LEU A 75 27.33 23.38 -16.58
N GLN A 76 26.78 24.35 -17.31
CA GLN A 76 25.42 24.26 -17.88
C GLN A 76 25.30 23.08 -18.85
N PHE A 77 26.31 22.82 -19.69
CA PHE A 77 26.37 21.67 -20.57
C PHE A 77 26.34 20.35 -19.77
N LEU A 78 27.16 20.21 -18.72
CA LEU A 78 27.17 19.02 -17.87
C LEU A 78 25.83 18.81 -17.15
N LEU A 79 25.27 19.87 -16.59
CA LEU A 79 23.97 19.78 -15.91
C LEU A 79 22.84 19.42 -16.87
N ASN A 80 22.84 19.90 -18.11
CA ASN A 80 21.89 19.49 -19.14
C ASN A 80 21.98 17.97 -19.42
N GLN A 81 23.20 17.41 -19.49
CA GLN A 81 23.36 15.96 -19.64
C GLN A 81 22.80 15.20 -18.43
N VAL A 82 23.11 15.67 -17.22
CA VAL A 82 22.61 15.09 -15.97
C VAL A 82 21.09 15.11 -15.92
N ILE A 83 20.45 16.21 -16.32
CA ILE A 83 18.98 16.32 -16.34
C ILE A 83 18.39 15.37 -17.39
N THR A 84 18.95 15.32 -18.60
CA THR A 84 18.46 14.50 -19.70
C THR A 84 18.55 13.01 -19.38
N TYR A 85 19.71 12.53 -18.95
CA TYR A 85 19.90 11.11 -18.61
C TYR A 85 19.36 10.77 -17.23
N GLY A 86 19.32 11.73 -16.29
CA GLY A 86 18.75 11.57 -14.97
C GLY A 86 17.25 11.30 -15.02
N LEU A 87 16.53 11.91 -15.98
CA LEU A 87 15.10 11.60 -16.19
C LEU A 87 14.87 10.13 -16.54
N LEU A 88 15.70 9.55 -17.41
CA LEU A 88 15.65 8.13 -17.73
C LEU A 88 15.94 7.27 -16.48
N GLY A 89 16.96 7.66 -15.71
CA GLY A 89 17.29 7.00 -14.45
C GLY A 89 16.13 7.03 -13.44
N ILE A 90 15.45 8.16 -13.32
CA ILE A 90 14.27 8.30 -12.46
C ILE A 90 13.15 7.34 -12.90
N ILE A 91 12.83 7.27 -14.19
CA ILE A 91 11.80 6.38 -14.72
C ILE A 91 12.12 4.91 -14.37
N ILE A 92 13.38 4.49 -14.53
CA ILE A 92 13.82 3.13 -14.20
C ILE A 92 13.71 2.85 -12.70
N ILE A 93 14.13 3.79 -11.86
CA ILE A 93 14.09 3.65 -10.39
C ILE A 93 12.64 3.59 -9.89
N PHE A 94 11.73 4.38 -10.47
CA PHE A 94 10.33 4.43 -10.07
C PHE A 94 9.43 3.45 -10.85
N GLN A 95 9.98 2.64 -11.74
CA GLN A 95 9.21 1.63 -12.48
C GLN A 95 8.36 0.73 -11.57
N PRO A 96 8.89 0.17 -10.45
CA PRO A 96 8.09 -0.65 -9.54
C PRO A 96 6.98 0.14 -8.84
N GLU A 97 7.22 1.38 -8.42
CA GLU A 97 6.23 2.22 -7.77
C GLU A 97 5.12 2.64 -8.75
N LEU A 98 5.49 2.99 -9.98
CA LEU A 98 4.51 3.31 -11.03
C LEU A 98 3.64 2.10 -11.37
N ARG A 99 4.24 0.91 -11.47
CA ARG A 99 3.51 -0.34 -11.71
C ARG A 99 2.51 -0.60 -10.59
N ARG A 100 2.94 -0.52 -9.31
CA ARG A 100 2.05 -0.68 -8.14
C ARG A 100 0.91 0.34 -8.13
N GLY A 101 1.21 1.61 -8.40
CA GLY A 101 0.19 2.67 -8.49
C GLY A 101 -0.85 2.40 -9.59
N LEU A 102 -0.42 1.92 -10.75
CA LEU A 102 -1.32 1.58 -11.86
C LEU A 102 -2.16 0.32 -11.55
N GLU A 103 -1.57 -0.68 -10.91
CA GLU A 103 -2.29 -1.88 -10.45
C GLU A 103 -3.38 -1.52 -9.44
N HIS A 104 -3.06 -0.64 -8.47
CA HIS A 104 -4.04 -0.13 -7.51
C HIS A 104 -5.20 0.61 -8.19
N LEU A 105 -4.90 1.51 -9.15
CA LEU A 105 -5.93 2.21 -9.93
C LEU A 105 -6.77 1.26 -10.79
N GLY A 106 -6.16 0.21 -11.36
CA GLY A 106 -6.85 -0.79 -12.16
C GLY A 106 -7.82 -1.66 -11.35
N ARG A 107 -7.48 -1.97 -10.09
CA ARG A 107 -8.34 -2.76 -9.19
C ARG A 107 -9.50 -1.94 -8.59
N THR A 108 -9.33 -0.63 -8.43
CA THR A 108 -10.39 0.26 -7.91
C THR A 108 -11.63 0.31 -8.83
N SER A 109 -11.55 -0.22 -10.07
CA SER A 109 -12.72 -0.34 -10.95
C SER A 109 -13.78 -1.36 -10.47
N ASN A 110 -13.50 -2.17 -9.45
CA ASN A 110 -14.47 -3.04 -8.78
C ASN A 110 -15.40 -2.31 -7.78
N LEU A 111 -15.45 -0.96 -7.81
CA LEU A 111 -16.39 -0.14 -7.02
C LEU A 111 -17.88 -0.44 -7.29
N PHE A 112 -18.20 -1.33 -8.25
CA PHE A 112 -19.56 -1.81 -8.52
C PHE A 112 -19.82 -3.26 -8.10
N GLY A 113 -18.86 -3.92 -7.42
CA GLY A 113 -19.07 -5.24 -6.82
C GLY A 113 -19.93 -5.11 -5.56
N ARG A 114 -21.23 -5.40 -5.68
CA ARG A 114 -22.11 -5.66 -4.55
C ARG A 114 -21.47 -6.76 -3.71
N THR A 115 -20.98 -6.43 -2.52
CA THR A 115 -20.72 -7.42 -1.48
C THR A 115 -22.05 -8.11 -1.17
N SER A 116 -22.21 -9.33 -1.65
CA SER A 116 -23.38 -10.13 -1.29
C SER A 116 -23.17 -10.65 0.15
N THR A 117 -24.23 -10.79 0.92
CA THR A 117 -24.23 -11.46 2.26
C THR A 117 -23.47 -12.80 2.24
N SER A 118 -23.43 -13.48 1.10
CA SER A 118 -22.65 -14.70 0.86
C SER A 118 -21.11 -14.48 0.93
N ASP A 119 -20.61 -13.28 0.65
CA ASP A 119 -19.17 -13.02 0.65
C ASP A 119 -18.66 -12.66 2.05
N GLU A 120 -19.48 -12.00 2.86
CA GLU A 120 -19.18 -11.77 4.29
C GLU A 120 -19.14 -13.10 5.06
N ASP A 121 -20.07 -14.02 4.81
CA ASP A 121 -20.08 -15.34 5.45
C ASP A 121 -18.81 -16.13 5.08
N LYS A 122 -18.34 -16.07 3.84
CA LYS A 122 -17.09 -16.71 3.42
C LYS A 122 -15.87 -16.08 4.09
N GLN A 123 -15.84 -14.73 4.20
CA GLN A 123 -14.76 -14.04 4.90
C GLN A 123 -14.72 -14.42 6.38
N ARG A 124 -15.88 -14.48 7.05
CA ARG A 124 -15.96 -14.93 8.45
C ARG A 124 -15.50 -16.38 8.61
N GLN A 125 -15.90 -17.28 7.71
CA GLN A 125 -15.43 -18.68 7.71
C GLN A 125 -13.92 -18.78 7.52
N MET A 126 -13.34 -17.97 6.64
CA MET A 126 -11.90 -17.86 6.44
C MET A 126 -11.20 -17.41 7.74
N ILE A 127 -11.69 -16.36 8.37
CA ILE A 127 -11.13 -15.84 9.63
C ILE A 127 -11.18 -16.92 10.73
N GLU A 128 -12.29 -17.64 10.88
CA GLU A 128 -12.40 -18.71 11.87
C GLU A 128 -11.42 -19.87 11.59
N ALA A 129 -11.21 -20.22 10.33
CA ALA A 129 -10.22 -21.22 9.96
C ALA A 129 -8.77 -20.78 10.31
N ILE A 130 -8.45 -19.50 10.06
CA ILE A 130 -7.15 -18.91 10.40
C ILE A 130 -6.98 -18.86 11.93
N VAL A 131 -7.95 -18.35 12.68
CA VAL A 131 -7.89 -18.27 14.15
C VAL A 131 -7.73 -19.64 14.78
N SER A 132 -8.54 -20.63 14.36
CA SER A 132 -8.46 -22.01 14.84
C SER A 132 -7.09 -22.65 14.56
N SER A 133 -6.55 -22.43 13.36
CA SER A 133 -5.22 -22.95 13.01
C SER A 133 -4.11 -22.27 13.80
N ALA A 134 -4.17 -20.95 13.97
CA ALA A 134 -3.21 -20.19 14.77
C ALA A 134 -3.17 -20.65 16.22
N GLN A 135 -4.33 -20.90 16.84
CA GLN A 135 -4.42 -21.44 18.19
C GLN A 135 -3.85 -22.86 18.33
N TYR A 136 -4.09 -23.70 17.32
CA TYR A 136 -3.51 -25.05 17.30
C TYR A 136 -1.97 -24.98 17.21
N MET A 137 -1.45 -24.15 16.30
CA MET A 137 -0.02 -23.98 16.09
C MET A 137 0.66 -23.31 17.29
N SER A 138 0.02 -22.30 17.89
CA SER A 138 0.48 -21.63 19.10
C SER A 138 0.72 -22.60 20.25
N LYS A 139 -0.27 -23.45 20.58
CA LYS A 139 -0.18 -24.44 21.66
C LYS A 139 0.96 -25.46 21.45
N ARG A 140 1.33 -25.73 20.20
CA ARG A 140 2.36 -26.71 19.81
C ARG A 140 3.68 -26.07 19.41
N ARG A 141 3.77 -24.74 19.45
CA ARG A 141 4.94 -23.97 19.03
C ARG A 141 5.36 -24.31 17.59
N ILE A 142 4.37 -24.44 16.71
CA ILE A 142 4.59 -24.61 15.29
C ILE A 142 4.71 -23.21 14.67
N GLY A 143 5.89 -22.89 14.12
CA GLY A 143 6.13 -21.61 13.46
C GLY A 143 5.28 -21.48 12.19
N ALA A 144 4.58 -20.35 12.01
CA ALA A 144 3.76 -20.09 10.84
C ALA A 144 3.89 -18.63 10.38
N LEU A 145 3.72 -18.43 9.07
CA LEU A 145 3.70 -17.12 8.43
C LEU A 145 2.61 -17.12 7.36
N ILE A 146 1.55 -16.35 7.57
CA ILE A 146 0.37 -16.31 6.71
C ILE A 146 0.15 -14.87 6.27
N ALA A 147 0.29 -14.58 4.98
CA ALA A 147 0.00 -13.28 4.39
C ALA A 147 -1.36 -13.28 3.70
N ILE A 148 -2.21 -12.33 4.04
CA ILE A 148 -3.55 -12.18 3.49
C ILE A 148 -3.55 -10.95 2.59
N GLU A 149 -3.78 -11.15 1.30
CA GLU A 149 -3.86 -10.08 0.30
C GLU A 149 -5.06 -9.18 0.57
N ARG A 150 -4.87 -7.87 0.35
CA ARG A 150 -5.95 -6.87 0.32
C ARG A 150 -5.96 -6.16 -1.04
N ASP A 151 -5.88 -4.84 -1.04
CA ASP A 151 -5.91 -4.05 -2.29
C ASP A 151 -4.62 -4.17 -3.10
N THR A 152 -3.47 -4.32 -2.43
CA THR A 152 -2.17 -4.50 -3.09
C THR A 152 -1.93 -5.97 -3.40
N GLY A 153 -1.74 -6.31 -4.69
CA GLY A 153 -1.51 -7.68 -5.14
C GLY A 153 -0.20 -8.28 -4.59
N LEU A 154 -0.26 -9.55 -4.20
CA LEU A 154 0.91 -10.32 -3.74
C LEU A 154 1.45 -11.30 -4.79
N ASN A 155 1.09 -11.12 -6.09
CA ASN A 155 1.46 -12.05 -7.15
C ASN A 155 2.97 -12.27 -7.28
N GLU A 156 3.79 -11.22 -7.08
CA GLU A 156 5.26 -11.33 -7.13
C GLU A 156 5.81 -12.30 -6.07
N TYR A 157 5.15 -12.40 -4.90
CA TYR A 157 5.53 -13.33 -3.84
C TYR A 157 4.93 -14.72 -4.06
N VAL A 158 3.71 -14.82 -4.60
CA VAL A 158 3.07 -16.09 -5.00
C VAL A 158 3.93 -16.85 -6.01
N GLU A 159 4.57 -16.15 -6.96
CA GLU A 159 5.45 -16.75 -7.97
C GLU A 159 6.73 -17.37 -7.39
N THR A 160 7.14 -16.98 -6.18
CA THR A 160 8.31 -17.55 -5.50
C THR A 160 8.02 -18.87 -4.81
N GLY A 161 6.75 -19.20 -4.58
CA GLY A 161 6.31 -20.38 -3.85
C GLY A 161 5.70 -21.47 -4.72
N ILE A 162 5.04 -22.41 -4.08
CA ILE A 162 4.35 -23.53 -4.73
C ILE A 162 2.86 -23.18 -4.79
N ARG A 163 2.32 -23.03 -6.00
CA ARG A 163 0.89 -22.72 -6.23
C ARG A 163 0.00 -23.87 -5.76
N MET A 164 -1.10 -23.51 -5.12
CA MET A 164 -2.02 -24.47 -4.51
C MET A 164 -3.47 -24.31 -4.97
N ASP A 165 -3.95 -23.08 -5.15
CA ASP A 165 -5.35 -22.74 -5.52
C ASP A 165 -6.41 -23.49 -4.69
N SER A 166 -6.15 -23.67 -3.39
CA SER A 166 -6.90 -24.54 -2.50
C SER A 166 -7.89 -23.79 -1.63
N HIS A 167 -8.99 -24.45 -1.24
CA HIS A 167 -9.91 -23.91 -0.23
C HIS A 167 -9.23 -23.77 1.13
N ILE A 168 -9.60 -22.70 1.85
CA ILE A 168 -9.10 -22.42 3.18
C ILE A 168 -9.81 -23.31 4.19
N THR A 169 -9.06 -24.17 4.86
CA THR A 169 -9.51 -24.96 5.99
C THR A 169 -8.44 -24.96 7.07
N SER A 170 -8.83 -25.00 8.35
CA SER A 170 -7.87 -25.03 9.45
C SER A 170 -6.93 -26.23 9.37
N GLN A 171 -7.45 -27.40 8.92
CA GLN A 171 -6.67 -28.62 8.77
C GLN A 171 -5.59 -28.48 7.71
N LEU A 172 -5.91 -27.85 6.56
CA LEU A 172 -4.92 -27.62 5.49
C LEU A 172 -3.85 -26.63 5.95
N ILE A 173 -4.25 -25.52 6.58
CA ILE A 173 -3.31 -24.53 7.13
C ILE A 173 -2.33 -25.20 8.10
N ILE A 174 -2.84 -25.99 9.05
CA ILE A 174 -2.02 -26.71 10.03
C ILE A 174 -1.01 -27.63 9.32
N ASN A 175 -1.48 -28.42 8.35
CA ASN A 175 -0.62 -29.35 7.62
C ASN A 175 0.49 -28.66 6.82
N LEU A 176 0.24 -27.47 6.28
CA LEU A 176 1.26 -26.70 5.55
C LEU A 176 2.43 -26.28 6.44
N PHE A 177 2.20 -26.04 7.72
CA PHE A 177 3.23 -25.58 8.65
C PHE A 177 3.82 -26.68 9.56
N ILE A 178 3.44 -27.95 9.36
CA ILE A 178 4.08 -29.05 10.09
C ILE A 178 5.59 -29.05 9.80
N PRO A 179 6.45 -28.99 10.83
CA PRO A 179 7.90 -28.97 10.65
C PRO A 179 8.42 -30.16 9.85
N ASN A 180 9.50 -29.94 9.10
CA ASN A 180 10.15 -30.94 8.25
C ASN A 180 9.32 -31.46 7.08
N THR A 181 8.28 -30.72 6.65
CA THR A 181 7.55 -30.97 5.40
C THR A 181 8.03 -30.00 4.30
N PRO A 182 7.88 -30.31 3.01
CA PRO A 182 8.37 -29.43 1.92
C PRO A 182 7.74 -28.04 1.86
N LEU A 183 6.57 -27.82 2.47
CA LEU A 183 5.79 -26.59 2.36
C LEU A 183 5.89 -25.68 3.59
N HIS A 184 6.53 -26.12 4.69
CA HIS A 184 6.53 -25.39 5.96
C HIS A 184 7.48 -24.20 6.00
N ASP A 185 8.51 -24.20 5.15
CA ASP A 185 9.53 -23.15 5.14
C ASP A 185 9.13 -22.04 4.15
N GLY A 186 8.73 -20.91 4.70
CA GLY A 186 8.24 -19.77 3.97
C GLY A 186 6.84 -19.32 4.42
N ALA A 187 6.22 -18.49 3.61
CA ALA A 187 4.88 -17.96 3.86
C ALA A 187 3.81 -18.72 3.07
N MET A 188 2.64 -18.83 3.66
CA MET A 188 1.40 -19.15 2.95
C MET A 188 0.73 -17.83 2.56
N ILE A 189 0.31 -17.70 1.30
CA ILE A 189 -0.39 -16.52 0.80
C ILE A 189 -1.85 -16.85 0.53
N ILE A 190 -2.74 -16.04 1.09
CA ILE A 190 -4.18 -16.07 0.83
C ILE A 190 -4.52 -14.95 -0.13
N GLN A 191 -5.17 -15.30 -1.24
CA GLN A 191 -5.61 -14.40 -2.30
C GLN A 191 -6.99 -14.83 -2.80
N ASP A 192 -7.90 -13.88 -3.02
CA ASP A 192 -9.27 -14.13 -3.50
C ASP A 192 -10.03 -15.22 -2.71
N GLY A 193 -9.85 -15.28 -1.37
CA GLY A 193 -10.51 -16.25 -0.51
C GLY A 193 -9.99 -17.68 -0.66
N LYS A 194 -8.79 -17.89 -1.22
CA LYS A 194 -8.12 -19.18 -1.39
C LYS A 194 -6.68 -19.15 -0.89
N ILE A 195 -6.13 -20.30 -0.58
CA ILE A 195 -4.69 -20.46 -0.43
C ILE A 195 -4.09 -20.48 -1.83
N ALA A 196 -3.47 -19.36 -2.23
CA ALA A 196 -2.88 -19.20 -3.55
C ALA A 196 -1.57 -19.98 -3.68
N ALA A 197 -0.67 -19.88 -2.69
CA ALA A 197 0.60 -20.59 -2.67
C ALA A 197 1.10 -20.79 -1.24
N ALA A 198 2.06 -21.71 -1.08
CA ALA A 198 2.81 -21.95 0.16
C ALA A 198 4.31 -21.94 -0.14
N ALA A 199 5.14 -21.94 0.92
CA ALA A 199 6.60 -21.82 0.83
C ALA A 199 7.06 -20.57 0.04
N CYS A 200 6.34 -19.48 0.16
CA CYS A 200 6.66 -18.21 -0.52
C CYS A 200 7.71 -17.41 0.25
N TYR A 201 8.58 -16.72 -0.49
CA TYR A 201 9.55 -15.80 0.09
C TYR A 201 8.96 -14.40 0.20
N LEU A 202 9.04 -13.81 1.41
CA LEU A 202 8.62 -12.44 1.68
C LEU A 202 9.82 -11.56 2.03
N PRO A 203 9.77 -10.25 1.74
CA PRO A 203 10.84 -9.33 2.09
C PRO A 203 11.00 -9.22 3.61
N LEU A 204 12.24 -9.16 4.08
CA LEU A 204 12.54 -8.95 5.49
C LEU A 204 12.63 -7.45 5.78
N SER A 205 12.00 -6.99 6.86
CA SER A 205 12.18 -5.62 7.31
C SER A 205 13.61 -5.39 7.81
N GLU A 206 14.21 -4.29 7.33
CA GLU A 206 15.54 -3.82 7.74
C GLU A 206 15.46 -2.73 8.82
N SER A 207 14.27 -2.47 9.37
CA SER A 207 14.07 -1.43 10.37
C SER A 207 14.93 -1.67 11.62
N PRO A 208 15.75 -0.70 12.06
CA PRO A 208 16.57 -0.82 13.25
C PRO A 208 15.76 -0.85 14.57
N HIS A 209 14.47 -0.51 14.50
CA HIS A 209 13.57 -0.48 15.65
C HIS A 209 12.94 -1.83 15.98
N ILE A 210 13.17 -2.85 15.15
CA ILE A 210 12.65 -4.20 15.39
C ILE A 210 13.49 -4.87 16.48
N ASP A 211 12.81 -5.40 17.50
CA ASP A 211 13.42 -6.17 18.58
C ASP A 211 14.26 -7.33 17.99
N LYS A 212 15.50 -7.45 18.45
CA LYS A 212 16.45 -8.49 18.02
C LYS A 212 15.99 -9.91 18.39
N ALA A 213 15.11 -10.02 19.37
CA ALA A 213 14.51 -11.30 19.77
C ALA A 213 13.48 -11.83 18.74
N LEU A 214 13.08 -11.03 17.75
CA LEU A 214 12.15 -11.45 16.71
C LEU A 214 12.88 -12.19 15.59
N GLY A 215 12.46 -13.43 15.33
CA GLY A 215 12.99 -14.28 14.27
C GLY A 215 12.61 -13.82 12.86
N THR A 216 13.08 -14.58 11.86
CA THR A 216 12.92 -14.26 10.43
C THR A 216 11.45 -14.15 10.00
N ARG A 217 10.54 -15.01 10.53
CA ARG A 217 9.10 -14.96 10.22
C ARG A 217 8.46 -13.63 10.65
N HIS A 218 8.82 -13.11 11.83
CA HIS A 218 8.33 -11.80 12.28
C HIS A 218 8.85 -10.66 11.41
N ARG A 219 10.14 -10.71 11.04
CA ARG A 219 10.75 -9.72 10.14
C ARG A 219 10.13 -9.75 8.76
N ALA A 220 9.78 -10.94 8.25
CA ALA A 220 9.09 -11.11 6.99
C ALA A 220 7.64 -10.56 7.05
N ALA A 221 6.92 -10.84 8.16
CA ALA A 221 5.59 -10.28 8.37
C ALA A 221 5.58 -8.75 8.37
N ILE A 222 6.53 -8.14 9.08
CA ILE A 222 6.68 -6.68 9.09
C ILE A 222 7.08 -6.20 7.69
N GLY A 223 8.09 -6.81 7.06
CA GLY A 223 8.63 -6.38 5.78
C GLY A 223 7.60 -6.36 4.65
N VAL A 224 6.77 -7.40 4.52
CA VAL A 224 5.69 -7.39 3.53
C VAL A 224 4.63 -6.34 3.85
N SER A 225 4.29 -6.12 5.13
CA SER A 225 3.32 -5.12 5.56
C SER A 225 3.84 -3.66 5.47
N GLU A 226 5.15 -3.44 5.31
CA GLU A 226 5.75 -2.13 5.03
C GLU A 226 5.58 -1.71 3.57
N VAL A 227 5.54 -2.68 2.65
CA VAL A 227 5.51 -2.44 1.19
C VAL A 227 4.16 -2.74 0.56
N THR A 228 3.25 -3.37 1.30
CA THR A 228 1.87 -3.66 0.89
C THR A 228 0.90 -3.33 2.01
N ASP A 229 -0.39 -3.39 1.74
CA ASP A 229 -1.46 -3.25 2.73
C ASP A 229 -1.94 -4.61 3.27
N SER A 230 -1.16 -5.69 3.03
CA SER A 230 -1.50 -7.03 3.49
C SER A 230 -1.57 -7.14 5.01
N VAL A 231 -2.45 -8.02 5.48
CA VAL A 231 -2.51 -8.43 6.89
C VAL A 231 -1.72 -9.73 7.05
N THR A 232 -0.64 -9.68 7.82
CA THR A 232 0.25 -10.85 7.93
C THR A 232 0.29 -11.38 9.35
N LEU A 233 -0.13 -12.65 9.52
CA LEU A 233 -0.11 -13.36 10.78
C LEU A 233 1.19 -14.17 10.92
N THR A 234 1.77 -14.15 12.10
CA THR A 234 2.91 -15.04 12.44
C THR A 234 2.68 -15.73 13.78
N VAL A 235 3.11 -16.99 13.86
CA VAL A 235 3.18 -17.78 15.10
C VAL A 235 4.66 -18.07 15.37
N SER A 236 5.10 -17.73 16.59
CA SER A 236 6.48 -17.98 17.02
C SER A 236 6.70 -19.47 17.30
N GLU A 237 7.74 -20.06 16.72
CA GLU A 237 8.16 -21.44 17.04
C GLU A 237 8.86 -21.55 18.40
N GLU A 238 9.37 -20.44 18.93
CA GLU A 238 10.05 -20.42 20.23
C GLU A 238 9.07 -20.29 21.40
N THR A 239 8.15 -19.32 21.29
CA THR A 239 7.23 -18.95 22.38
C THR A 239 5.80 -19.45 22.17
N GLY A 240 5.39 -19.69 20.93
CA GLY A 240 4.01 -19.92 20.54
C GLY A 240 3.18 -18.64 20.45
N ALA A 241 3.76 -17.46 20.69
CA ALA A 241 3.05 -16.20 20.61
C ALA A 241 2.52 -15.94 19.19
N VAL A 242 1.27 -15.51 19.11
CA VAL A 242 0.61 -15.12 17.86
C VAL A 242 0.73 -13.61 17.71
N SER A 243 1.13 -13.16 16.54
CA SER A 243 1.26 -11.73 16.23
C SER A 243 0.68 -11.41 14.84
N LEU A 244 0.22 -10.16 14.66
CA LEU A 244 -0.21 -9.61 13.37
C LEU A 244 0.66 -8.41 12.99
N ALA A 245 1.12 -8.39 11.75
CA ALA A 245 1.78 -7.24 11.15
C ALA A 245 0.81 -6.54 10.18
N ILE A 246 0.64 -5.23 10.34
CA ILE A 246 -0.27 -4.38 9.56
C ILE A 246 0.42 -3.02 9.36
N ALA A 247 0.58 -2.57 8.13
CA ALA A 247 1.18 -1.27 7.80
C ALA A 247 2.53 -1.02 8.53
N GLY A 248 3.41 -2.03 8.56
CA GLY A 248 4.73 -1.98 9.20
C GLY A 248 4.72 -2.05 10.74
N ARG A 249 3.56 -2.24 11.37
CA ARG A 249 3.44 -2.36 12.84
C ARG A 249 3.13 -3.79 13.24
N LEU A 250 3.81 -4.28 14.28
CA LEU A 250 3.61 -5.62 14.83
C LEU A 250 2.77 -5.55 16.11
N TYR A 251 1.60 -6.18 16.08
CA TYR A 251 0.73 -6.40 17.25
C TYR A 251 1.06 -7.78 17.81
N ARG A 252 1.64 -7.80 19.01
CA ARG A 252 2.20 -9.02 19.61
C ARG A 252 1.26 -9.66 20.64
N GLU A 253 1.47 -10.98 20.89
CA GLU A 253 0.83 -11.71 21.98
C GLU A 253 -0.70 -11.64 21.96
N LEU A 254 -1.26 -11.75 20.75
CA LEU A 254 -2.71 -11.72 20.58
C LEU A 254 -3.32 -13.06 21.08
N ASP A 255 -4.30 -12.94 21.97
CA ASP A 255 -5.16 -14.05 22.31
C ASP A 255 -6.17 -14.33 21.19
N GLU A 256 -6.99 -15.37 21.36
CA GLU A 256 -7.94 -15.81 20.34
C GLU A 256 -8.96 -14.73 19.98
N GLU A 257 -9.48 -14.04 21.00
CA GLU A 257 -10.52 -13.02 20.82
C GLU A 257 -9.95 -11.75 20.18
N ALA A 258 -8.80 -11.29 20.66
CA ALA A 258 -8.11 -10.13 20.08
C ALA A 258 -7.69 -10.38 18.63
N LEU A 259 -7.18 -11.59 18.32
CA LEU A 259 -6.84 -11.99 16.95
C LEU A 259 -8.06 -11.97 16.04
N ARG A 260 -9.18 -12.60 16.48
CA ARG A 260 -10.44 -12.63 15.73
C ARG A 260 -10.95 -11.21 15.45
N ASN A 261 -11.06 -10.40 16.48
CA ASN A 261 -11.57 -9.04 16.36
C ASN A 261 -10.69 -8.18 15.43
N LYS A 262 -9.37 -8.33 15.52
CA LYS A 262 -8.45 -7.60 14.67
C LYS A 262 -8.54 -8.04 13.21
N LEU A 263 -8.66 -9.34 12.94
CA LEU A 263 -8.86 -9.86 11.58
C LEU A 263 -10.20 -9.40 10.99
N ILE A 264 -11.28 -9.41 11.77
CA ILE A 264 -12.58 -8.89 11.33
C ILE A 264 -12.46 -7.40 10.99
N GLN A 265 -11.86 -6.60 11.86
CA GLN A 265 -11.67 -5.16 11.65
C GLN A 265 -10.90 -4.83 10.36
N GLU A 266 -9.91 -5.63 10.01
CA GLU A 266 -9.01 -5.36 8.87
C GLU A 266 -9.50 -5.99 7.56
N LEU A 267 -10.22 -7.11 7.62
CA LEU A 267 -10.58 -7.90 6.44
C LEU A 267 -12.07 -7.82 6.08
N VAL A 268 -12.96 -7.68 7.06
CA VAL A 268 -14.37 -7.53 6.78
C VAL A 268 -14.67 -6.07 6.53
N ILE A 269 -15.07 -5.74 5.31
CA ILE A 269 -15.57 -4.40 4.97
C ILE A 269 -16.96 -4.31 5.60
N GLU A 270 -17.03 -3.77 6.82
CA GLU A 270 -18.33 -3.29 7.30
C GLU A 270 -18.77 -2.20 6.31
N GLU A 271 -19.93 -2.36 5.67
CA GLU A 271 -20.60 -1.25 5.01
C GLU A 271 -20.73 -0.14 6.08
N LYS A 272 -19.82 0.83 6.05
CA LYS A 272 -20.04 2.10 6.72
C LYS A 272 -21.37 2.56 6.13
N GLU A 273 -22.43 2.52 6.96
CA GLU A 273 -23.68 3.19 6.67
C GLU A 273 -23.34 4.56 6.13
N THR A 274 -23.37 4.65 4.82
CA THR A 274 -23.15 5.89 4.10
C THR A 274 -24.25 6.80 4.58
N THR A 275 -23.89 7.82 5.28
CA THR A 275 -24.67 8.90 5.92
C THR A 275 -25.69 9.51 4.96
N LEU A 276 -26.59 8.74 4.39
CA LEU A 276 -27.79 9.16 3.68
C LEU A 276 -29.02 9.25 4.60
N SER A 277 -28.87 8.92 5.89
CA SER A 277 -29.95 9.12 6.87
C SER A 277 -30.16 10.59 7.25
N PHE A 278 -29.27 11.50 6.85
CA PHE A 278 -29.45 12.93 7.17
C PHE A 278 -30.50 13.65 6.31
N PHE A 279 -30.90 13.08 5.18
CA PHE A 279 -31.91 13.72 4.30
C PHE A 279 -33.34 13.23 4.50
N ASN A 280 -33.59 12.18 5.27
CA ASN A 280 -34.95 11.61 5.41
C ASN A 280 -35.66 12.00 6.72
N LYS A 281 -35.11 12.95 7.52
CA LYS A 281 -35.72 13.45 8.76
C LYS A 281 -36.30 14.86 8.67
N LYS A 282 -36.62 15.34 7.45
CA LYS A 282 -37.26 16.65 7.25
C LYS A 282 -38.46 16.58 6.31
N GLY A 283 -39.38 15.68 6.55
CA GLY A 283 -40.58 15.54 5.71
C GLY A 283 -41.73 14.86 6.43
N GLY A 284 -41.99 15.20 7.68
CA GLY A 284 -43.11 14.61 8.42
C GLY A 284 -43.56 15.49 9.56
N ASP A 285 -44.01 16.70 9.22
CA ASP A 285 -44.91 17.45 10.11
C ASP A 285 -45.68 18.44 9.24
N LYS A 286 -46.83 18.00 8.81
CA LYS A 286 -48.05 18.83 8.60
C LYS A 286 -49.28 17.92 8.53
#